data_3b7ea1130fca81a4b46c8b5809cd78e5
#
_entry.id   3b7ea1130fca81a4b46c8b5809cd78e5
#
_cell.length_a   1.000
_cell.length_b   1.000
_cell.length_c   1.000
_cell.angle_alpha   90.00
_cell.angle_beta   90.00
_cell.angle_gamma   90.00
#
_symmetry.space_group_name_H-M   'P 1'
#
loop_
_entity.id
_entity.type
_entity.pdbx_description
1 polymer ?
#
loop_
_entity_poly.entity_id
_entity_poly.type
_entity_poly.pdbx_seq_one_letter_code
_entity_poly.pdbx_strand_id
1 'polypeptide(L)'
;MNHLTKKQIIDVIEGRGNAPRIPNLYSIWLNAAPFGGDVEQYQKWIAGKPCDVAYTCLNMPGLFRGPEDAPEYRWAFGDKQEKPGIGLDSQIVLDSWEEADAFYASFPDPEYPKLVNPLPEGEDRYVLVNWWYTFFERHWSLRGMENTMYDFFDYPEEVHKLYNRLTDYYIRLIRRAKEEIGADGFFLSDDLGSQKAPLVSPYIFETFLKPCYKRLVDAAHEMGVHIWLHTCGNVLPFMEDFIEIGFDVIHPIQKRTMDAAQVAAKYGDRICILAGFDVQRVIPYGTEEDVRNEVRWLIDTYRRPDGRFMLTMGNGATEDWRVSCLDALYEETLIYGKC
;
A
#
# COMPACT_ATOMS: atom_id res chain seq x y z
N MET A 1 -8.49 24.90 0.06
CA MET A 1 -8.72 24.44 -1.33
C MET A 1 -9.62 23.22 -1.25
N ASN A 2 -10.64 23.09 -2.10
CA ASN A 2 -11.57 21.96 -1.99
C ASN A 2 -10.89 20.66 -2.47
N HIS A 3 -11.14 19.56 -1.77
CA HIS A 3 -10.79 18.21 -2.21
C HIS A 3 -11.56 17.84 -3.50
N LEU A 4 -11.09 16.85 -4.20
CA LEU A 4 -11.80 16.25 -5.34
C LEU A 4 -12.97 15.41 -4.83
N THR A 5 -14.03 15.33 -5.60
CA THR A 5 -15.18 14.51 -5.24
C THR A 5 -14.86 13.02 -5.41
N LYS A 6 -15.54 12.16 -4.68
CA LYS A 6 -15.47 10.70 -4.83
C LYS A 6 -15.58 10.28 -6.30
N LYS A 7 -16.57 10.82 -7.03
CA LYS A 7 -16.77 10.52 -8.46
C LYS A 7 -15.54 10.88 -9.29
N GLN A 8 -14.90 12.01 -9.05
CA GLN A 8 -13.71 12.43 -9.79
C GLN A 8 -12.53 11.48 -9.57
N ILE A 9 -12.34 10.98 -8.34
CA ILE A 9 -11.30 9.98 -8.05
C ILE A 9 -11.62 8.65 -8.77
N ILE A 10 -12.86 8.18 -8.71
CA ILE A 10 -13.30 6.97 -9.41
C ILE A 10 -13.09 7.12 -10.92
N ASP A 11 -13.50 8.24 -11.53
CA ASP A 11 -13.34 8.48 -12.96
C ASP A 11 -11.85 8.47 -13.38
N VAL A 12 -10.97 9.03 -12.55
CA VAL A 12 -9.51 8.99 -12.79
C VAL A 12 -8.98 7.55 -12.70
N ILE A 13 -9.35 6.80 -11.68
CA ILE A 13 -8.89 5.39 -11.50
C ILE A 13 -9.31 4.54 -12.70
N GLU A 14 -10.57 4.64 -13.10
CA GLU A 14 -11.14 3.80 -14.14
C GLU A 14 -10.86 4.30 -15.58
N GLY A 15 -10.16 5.42 -15.74
CA GLY A 15 -9.81 5.95 -17.05
C GLY A 15 -11.01 6.56 -17.80
N ARG A 16 -11.95 7.15 -17.08
CA ARG A 16 -13.13 7.83 -17.65
C ARG A 16 -12.95 9.33 -17.85
N GLY A 17 -11.77 9.86 -17.54
CA GLY A 17 -11.39 11.25 -17.73
C GLY A 17 -10.61 11.84 -16.57
N ASN A 18 -10.12 13.05 -16.78
CA ASN A 18 -9.39 13.80 -15.77
C ASN A 18 -10.32 14.54 -14.81
N ALA A 19 -9.89 14.65 -13.55
CA ALA A 19 -10.42 15.64 -12.62
C ALA A 19 -9.92 17.06 -13.00
N PRO A 20 -10.47 18.14 -12.42
CA PRO A 20 -10.00 19.51 -12.69
C PRO A 20 -8.50 19.74 -12.42
N ARG A 21 -7.91 18.88 -11.63
CA ARG A 21 -6.47 18.80 -11.37
C ARG A 21 -6.07 17.34 -11.09
N ILE A 22 -4.79 17.05 -11.18
CA ILE A 22 -4.27 15.74 -10.79
C ILE A 22 -4.54 15.48 -9.31
N PRO A 23 -5.13 14.33 -8.96
CA PRO A 23 -5.30 13.94 -7.56
C PRO A 23 -3.95 13.82 -6.86
N ASN A 24 -3.84 14.30 -5.62
CA ASN A 24 -2.66 14.09 -4.80
C ASN A 24 -3.01 13.44 -3.45
N LEU A 25 -2.18 12.47 -3.09
CA LEU A 25 -2.33 11.66 -1.90
C LEU A 25 -1.08 11.72 -1.01
N TYR A 26 -0.34 12.82 -1.06
CA TYR A 26 0.91 12.96 -0.28
C TYR A 26 0.69 12.75 1.21
N SER A 27 -0.43 13.25 1.75
CA SER A 27 -0.75 13.20 3.17
C SER A 27 -0.81 11.79 3.76
N ILE A 28 -1.08 10.76 2.96
CA ILE A 28 -1.14 9.37 3.47
C ILE A 28 0.23 8.81 3.90
N TRP A 29 1.33 9.46 3.46
CA TRP A 29 2.70 9.08 3.76
C TRP A 29 3.40 10.02 4.73
N LEU A 30 2.76 11.16 5.06
CA LEU A 30 3.35 12.18 5.89
C LEU A 30 3.03 11.94 7.37
N ASN A 31 3.97 12.32 8.21
CA ASN A 31 3.88 12.24 9.67
C ASN A 31 4.67 13.41 10.29
N ALA A 32 4.84 13.40 11.60
CA ALA A 32 5.55 14.47 12.31
C ALA A 32 7.09 14.44 12.19
N ALA A 33 7.69 13.43 11.55
CA ALA A 33 9.15 13.31 11.47
C ALA A 33 9.84 14.55 10.85
N PRO A 34 9.37 15.14 9.71
CA PRO A 34 9.95 16.38 9.17
C PRO A 34 9.83 17.60 10.08
N PHE A 35 9.02 17.51 11.12
CA PHE A 35 8.78 18.55 12.12
C PHE A 35 9.51 18.27 13.44
N GLY A 36 10.55 17.41 13.40
CA GLY A 36 11.27 17.01 14.61
C GLY A 36 10.43 16.21 15.60
N GLY A 37 9.37 15.55 15.14
CA GLY A 37 8.43 14.80 15.97
C GLY A 37 7.31 15.65 16.60
N ASP A 38 7.25 16.95 16.31
CA ASP A 38 6.19 17.84 16.81
C ASP A 38 4.86 17.58 16.08
N VAL A 39 4.00 16.80 16.72
CA VAL A 39 2.69 16.39 16.19
C VAL A 39 1.75 17.59 16.03
N GLU A 40 1.78 18.56 16.95
CA GLU A 40 0.90 19.73 16.87
C GLU A 40 1.26 20.61 15.68
N GLN A 41 2.56 20.88 15.47
CA GLN A 41 3.05 21.61 14.32
C GLN A 41 2.69 20.91 13.01
N TYR A 42 2.88 19.60 12.94
CA TYR A 42 2.49 18.79 11.78
C TYR A 42 0.99 18.90 11.49
N GLN A 43 0.13 18.71 12.52
CA GLN A 43 -1.33 18.78 12.35
C GLN A 43 -1.78 20.15 11.86
N LYS A 44 -1.21 21.21 12.39
CA LYS A 44 -1.49 22.58 11.93
C LYS A 44 -1.08 22.81 10.48
N TRP A 45 0.07 22.27 10.08
CA TRP A 45 0.59 22.40 8.71
C TRP A 45 -0.24 21.59 7.72
N ILE A 46 -0.56 20.33 8.02
CA ILE A 46 -1.28 19.43 7.10
C ILE A 46 -2.75 19.83 6.94
N ALA A 47 -3.38 20.46 7.94
CA ALA A 47 -4.76 20.91 7.87
C ALA A 47 -5.00 21.95 6.75
N GLY A 48 -3.96 22.65 6.31
CA GLY A 48 -4.01 23.59 5.17
C GLY A 48 -3.75 22.96 3.81
N LYS A 49 -3.45 21.66 3.74
CA LYS A 49 -3.10 20.96 2.50
C LYS A 49 -4.28 20.15 1.97
N PRO A 50 -4.46 20.08 0.64
CA PRO A 50 -5.51 19.24 0.05
C PRO A 50 -5.18 17.76 0.27
N CYS A 51 -6.22 16.98 0.61
CA CYS A 51 -6.19 15.53 0.62
C CYS A 51 -7.42 15.02 -0.12
N ASP A 52 -7.23 14.31 -1.21
CA ASP A 52 -8.30 13.94 -2.13
C ASP A 52 -9.01 12.62 -1.79
N VAL A 53 -8.55 11.94 -0.74
CA VAL A 53 -9.17 10.72 -0.21
C VAL A 53 -9.36 10.83 1.30
N ALA A 54 -10.38 10.16 1.82
CA ALA A 54 -10.50 9.88 3.23
C ALA A 54 -9.71 8.61 3.53
N TYR A 55 -8.54 8.76 4.14
CA TYR A 55 -7.63 7.64 4.37
C TYR A 55 -7.72 7.15 5.81
N THR A 56 -7.85 5.84 5.97
CA THR A 56 -7.81 5.16 7.27
C THR A 56 -7.12 3.82 7.18
N CYS A 57 -6.54 3.36 8.29
CA CYS A 57 -5.92 2.04 8.39
C CYS A 57 -6.82 1.11 9.17
N LEU A 58 -6.81 -0.18 8.83
CA LEU A 58 -7.37 -1.21 9.71
C LEU A 58 -6.47 -1.41 10.93
N ASN A 59 -7.07 -1.67 12.07
CA ASN A 59 -6.35 -2.09 13.27
C ASN A 59 -5.97 -3.57 13.16
N MET A 60 -4.93 -3.83 12.38
CA MET A 60 -4.44 -5.19 12.12
C MET A 60 -3.82 -5.82 13.38
N PRO A 61 -3.86 -7.16 13.50
CA PRO A 61 -3.22 -7.83 14.64
C PRO A 61 -1.72 -7.58 14.64
N GLY A 62 -1.20 -7.25 15.82
CA GLY A 62 0.25 -7.14 16.00
C GLY A 62 0.96 -8.49 15.88
N LEU A 63 2.26 -8.46 15.59
CA LEU A 63 3.00 -9.71 15.40
C LEU A 63 3.05 -10.55 16.71
N PHE A 64 3.47 -9.94 17.81
CA PHE A 64 3.59 -10.61 19.12
C PHE A 64 2.64 -10.09 20.19
N ARG A 65 2.05 -8.92 20.01
CA ARG A 65 1.21 -8.26 21.01
C ARG A 65 -0.10 -7.84 20.38
N GLY A 66 -1.19 -8.20 21.01
CA GLY A 66 -2.50 -7.64 20.74
C GLY A 66 -2.75 -6.34 21.52
N PRO A 67 -3.84 -5.63 21.24
CA PRO A 67 -4.27 -4.49 22.04
C PRO A 67 -4.66 -4.91 23.46
N GLU A 68 -4.68 -3.97 24.41
CA GLU A 68 -4.96 -4.26 25.83
C GLU A 68 -6.31 -4.95 26.07
N ASP A 69 -7.32 -4.61 25.27
CA ASP A 69 -8.66 -5.16 25.35
C ASP A 69 -8.87 -6.48 24.57
N ALA A 70 -7.88 -6.88 23.78
CA ALA A 70 -7.88 -8.15 23.02
C ALA A 70 -6.43 -8.67 22.86
N PRO A 71 -5.77 -9.10 23.95
CA PRO A 71 -4.36 -9.51 23.92
C PRO A 71 -4.09 -10.72 23.02
N GLU A 72 -5.13 -11.53 22.73
CA GLU A 72 -5.09 -12.64 21.78
C GLU A 72 -5.16 -12.21 20.32
N TYR A 73 -5.55 -10.96 20.01
CA TYR A 73 -5.62 -10.44 18.65
C TYR A 73 -4.21 -10.12 18.12
N ARG A 74 -3.46 -11.18 17.87
CA ARG A 74 -2.06 -11.16 17.42
C ARG A 74 -1.75 -12.37 16.56
N TRP A 75 -0.65 -12.32 15.80
CA TRP A 75 -0.21 -13.45 14.98
C TRP A 75 0.50 -14.54 15.79
N ALA A 76 1.26 -14.16 16.82
CA ALA A 76 1.95 -15.11 17.69
C ALA A 76 0.95 -15.93 18.53
N PHE A 77 1.22 -17.22 18.67
CA PHE A 77 0.40 -18.20 19.37
C PHE A 77 1.18 -18.83 20.54
N GLY A 78 0.46 -19.44 21.48
CA GLY A 78 1.05 -20.02 22.68
C GLY A 78 1.90 -19.01 23.46
N ASP A 79 3.06 -19.44 23.94
CA ASP A 79 3.99 -18.63 24.73
C ASP A 79 5.04 -17.91 23.89
N LYS A 80 4.85 -17.83 22.56
CA LYS A 80 5.80 -17.17 21.65
C LYS A 80 5.90 -15.69 21.97
N GLN A 81 7.14 -15.21 22.07
CA GLN A 81 7.44 -13.84 22.43
C GLN A 81 8.44 -13.22 21.44
N GLU A 82 8.38 -11.90 21.35
CA GLU A 82 9.34 -11.09 20.62
C GLU A 82 10.76 -11.36 21.12
N LYS A 83 11.68 -11.64 20.19
CA LYS A 83 13.10 -11.84 20.49
C LYS A 83 13.87 -10.56 20.16
N PRO A 84 14.90 -10.18 20.93
CA PRO A 84 15.81 -9.12 20.55
C PRO A 84 16.50 -9.46 19.23
N GLY A 85 16.48 -8.54 18.27
CA GLY A 85 17.16 -8.74 16.99
C GLY A 85 16.82 -7.65 15.99
N ILE A 86 17.64 -7.54 14.95
CA ILE A 86 17.47 -6.59 13.85
C ILE A 86 17.51 -7.38 12.54
N GLY A 87 16.52 -7.15 11.68
CA GLY A 87 16.43 -7.78 10.36
C GLY A 87 15.19 -8.64 10.17
N LEU A 88 14.98 -9.08 8.94
CA LEU A 88 13.77 -9.80 8.52
C LEU A 88 13.63 -11.19 9.14
N ASP A 89 14.71 -11.76 9.66
CA ASP A 89 14.73 -13.08 10.31
C ASP A 89 14.82 -13.03 11.83
N SER A 90 14.76 -11.83 12.43
CA SER A 90 14.86 -11.67 13.87
C SER A 90 13.56 -12.01 14.61
N GLN A 91 12.42 -11.89 13.92
CA GLN A 91 11.08 -12.06 14.48
C GLN A 91 10.36 -13.21 13.78
N ILE A 92 10.45 -14.40 14.33
CA ILE A 92 9.80 -15.60 13.77
C ILE A 92 8.66 -16.02 14.70
N VAL A 93 7.44 -16.04 14.17
CA VAL A 93 6.23 -16.49 14.86
C VAL A 93 6.04 -17.99 14.69
N LEU A 94 6.24 -18.51 13.48
CA LEU A 94 6.05 -19.90 13.12
C LEU A 94 7.41 -20.51 12.74
N ASP A 95 8.11 -21.14 13.69
CA ASP A 95 9.44 -21.72 13.49
C ASP A 95 9.39 -22.98 12.61
N SER A 96 8.38 -23.83 12.79
CA SER A 96 8.21 -25.10 12.07
C SER A 96 6.78 -25.27 11.62
N TRP A 97 6.58 -25.87 10.43
CA TRP A 97 5.25 -26.26 9.95
C TRP A 97 4.61 -27.38 10.78
N GLU A 98 5.35 -28.06 11.66
CA GLU A 98 4.80 -28.98 12.64
C GLU A 98 3.88 -28.29 13.64
N GLU A 99 4.05 -26.97 13.83
CA GLU A 99 3.21 -26.14 14.69
C GLU A 99 1.99 -25.52 13.94
N ALA A 100 1.80 -25.83 12.66
CA ALA A 100 0.79 -25.17 11.82
C ALA A 100 -0.63 -25.29 12.38
N ASP A 101 -1.00 -26.45 12.93
CA ASP A 101 -2.35 -26.64 13.49
C ASP A 101 -2.60 -25.72 14.70
N ALA A 102 -1.61 -25.55 15.57
CA ALA A 102 -1.71 -24.64 16.71
C ALA A 102 -1.77 -23.17 16.26
N PHE A 103 -0.95 -22.81 15.24
CA PHE A 103 -0.99 -21.50 14.63
C PHE A 103 -2.36 -21.20 14.00
N TYR A 104 -2.91 -22.10 13.20
CA TYR A 104 -4.23 -21.91 12.58
C TYR A 104 -5.39 -21.89 13.59
N ALA A 105 -5.27 -22.62 14.71
CA ALA A 105 -6.27 -22.58 15.78
C ALA A 105 -6.32 -21.23 16.50
N SER A 106 -5.22 -20.48 16.50
CA SER A 106 -5.09 -19.15 17.12
C SER A 106 -5.06 -18.02 16.10
N PHE A 107 -5.48 -18.29 14.86
CA PHE A 107 -5.48 -17.27 13.80
C PHE A 107 -6.30 -16.05 14.23
N PRO A 108 -5.82 -14.82 13.98
CA PRO A 108 -6.52 -13.62 14.43
C PRO A 108 -7.98 -13.58 13.96
N ASP A 109 -8.88 -13.17 14.86
CA ASP A 109 -10.30 -13.09 14.55
C ASP A 109 -10.61 -11.90 13.62
N PRO A 110 -11.12 -12.12 12.40
CA PRO A 110 -11.53 -11.02 11.51
C PRO A 110 -12.73 -10.23 12.05
N GLU A 111 -13.44 -10.75 13.07
CA GLU A 111 -14.56 -10.07 13.71
C GLU A 111 -14.13 -9.18 14.90
N TYR A 112 -12.82 -8.96 15.10
CA TYR A 112 -12.35 -8.05 16.15
C TYR A 112 -13.13 -6.71 16.11
N PRO A 113 -13.82 -6.32 17.20
CA PRO A 113 -14.79 -5.21 17.16
C PRO A 113 -14.19 -3.85 16.79
N LYS A 114 -12.91 -3.64 17.09
CA LYS A 114 -12.20 -2.38 16.77
C LYS A 114 -11.35 -2.47 15.50
N LEU A 115 -11.58 -3.46 14.64
CA LEU A 115 -10.83 -3.62 13.40
C LEU A 115 -10.93 -2.38 12.51
N VAL A 116 -12.15 -1.85 12.35
CA VAL A 116 -12.43 -0.73 11.46
C VAL A 116 -12.56 0.56 12.26
N ASN A 117 -11.75 1.56 11.94
CA ASN A 117 -11.86 2.89 12.54
C ASN A 117 -13.01 3.67 11.90
N PRO A 118 -13.89 4.29 12.70
CA PRO A 118 -14.97 5.10 12.16
C PRO A 118 -14.42 6.35 11.44
N LEU A 119 -15.13 6.78 10.41
CA LEU A 119 -14.84 8.04 9.72
C LEU A 119 -15.54 9.21 10.39
N PRO A 120 -15.07 10.46 10.19
CA PRO A 120 -15.79 11.66 10.60
C PRO A 120 -17.21 11.70 9.99
N GLU A 121 -18.16 12.23 10.74
CA GLU A 121 -19.52 12.41 10.24
C GLU A 121 -19.55 13.35 9.02
N GLY A 122 -20.27 12.95 7.98
CA GLY A 122 -20.39 13.72 6.74
C GLY A 122 -19.19 13.58 5.78
N GLU A 123 -18.33 12.59 5.97
CA GLU A 123 -17.24 12.31 5.01
C GLU A 123 -17.81 11.92 3.64
N ASP A 124 -17.46 12.68 2.59
CA ASP A 124 -17.97 12.51 1.23
C ASP A 124 -16.87 12.23 0.19
N ARG A 125 -15.60 12.19 0.63
CA ARG A 125 -14.46 11.83 -0.23
C ARG A 125 -14.44 10.34 -0.56
N TYR A 126 -13.58 9.96 -1.50
CA TYR A 126 -13.25 8.56 -1.76
C TYR A 126 -12.62 7.93 -0.50
N VAL A 127 -13.22 6.89 0.04
CA VAL A 127 -12.77 6.22 1.26
C VAL A 127 -11.73 5.16 0.89
N LEU A 128 -10.46 5.44 1.23
CA LEU A 128 -9.32 4.55 1.01
C LEU A 128 -8.90 3.92 2.33
N VAL A 129 -9.01 2.61 2.42
CA VAL A 129 -8.63 1.82 3.60
C VAL A 129 -7.30 1.12 3.32
N ASN A 130 -6.48 0.94 4.33
CA ASN A 130 -5.16 0.36 4.18
C ASN A 130 -4.88 -0.73 5.22
N TRP A 131 -4.11 -1.73 4.79
CA TRP A 131 -3.27 -2.55 5.67
C TRP A 131 -1.96 -2.92 4.97
N TRP A 132 -0.93 -3.25 5.76
CA TRP A 132 0.39 -3.67 5.29
C TRP A 132 0.59 -5.17 5.47
N TYR A 133 1.51 -5.76 4.69
CA TYR A 133 1.85 -7.18 4.73
C TYR A 133 0.70 -8.08 4.26
N THR A 134 0.57 -8.26 2.94
CA THR A 134 -0.52 -9.07 2.37
C THR A 134 -0.17 -10.57 2.30
N PHE A 135 0.59 -11.03 1.31
CA PHE A 135 0.93 -12.45 1.17
C PHE A 135 2.41 -12.73 1.40
N PHE A 136 3.27 -12.28 0.51
CA PHE A 136 4.71 -12.51 0.62
C PHE A 136 5.28 -11.82 1.86
N GLU A 137 4.93 -10.56 2.07
CA GLU A 137 5.34 -9.84 3.27
C GLU A 137 4.80 -10.47 4.54
N ARG A 138 3.55 -10.94 4.56
CA ARG A 138 3.00 -11.66 5.71
C ARG A 138 3.71 -12.97 5.94
N HIS A 139 4.02 -13.73 4.90
CA HIS A 139 4.73 -14.99 5.00
C HIS A 139 6.09 -14.80 5.66
N TRP A 140 6.94 -13.92 5.14
CA TRP A 140 8.24 -13.69 5.76
C TRP A 140 8.15 -13.01 7.14
N SER A 141 7.12 -12.25 7.43
CA SER A 141 6.91 -11.71 8.77
C SER A 141 6.55 -12.78 9.80
N LEU A 142 6.01 -13.91 9.36
CA LEU A 142 5.66 -15.05 10.22
C LEU A 142 6.80 -16.06 10.33
N ARG A 143 7.50 -16.32 9.24
CA ARG A 143 8.47 -17.41 9.09
C ARG A 143 9.94 -16.94 9.05
N GLY A 144 10.19 -15.65 8.88
CA GLY A 144 11.49 -15.12 8.47
C GLY A 144 11.70 -15.22 6.96
N MET A 145 12.55 -14.36 6.39
CA MET A 145 12.78 -14.31 4.94
C MET A 145 13.44 -15.58 4.42
N GLU A 146 14.43 -16.10 5.12
CA GLU A 146 15.15 -17.32 4.72
C GLU A 146 14.22 -18.51 4.65
N ASN A 147 13.46 -18.80 5.69
CA ASN A 147 12.49 -19.90 5.71
C ASN A 147 11.43 -19.73 4.62
N THR A 148 10.91 -18.51 4.43
CA THR A 148 9.93 -18.22 3.38
C THR A 148 10.43 -18.61 1.99
N MET A 149 11.70 -18.36 1.70
CA MET A 149 12.28 -18.71 0.39
C MET A 149 12.42 -20.22 0.20
N TYR A 150 12.73 -20.97 1.27
CA TYR A 150 12.74 -22.43 1.23
C TYR A 150 11.34 -23.03 1.18
N ASP A 151 10.37 -22.46 1.88
CA ASP A 151 9.00 -22.98 2.00
C ASP A 151 8.31 -23.16 0.65
N PHE A 152 8.58 -22.32 -0.34
CA PHE A 152 8.03 -22.45 -1.69
C PHE A 152 8.42 -23.76 -2.39
N PHE A 153 9.52 -24.39 -1.99
CA PHE A 153 10.04 -25.63 -2.59
C PHE A 153 9.90 -26.83 -1.67
N ASP A 154 10.15 -26.66 -0.38
CA ASP A 154 10.18 -27.72 0.60
C ASP A 154 8.79 -28.00 1.20
N TYR A 155 7.93 -26.95 1.28
CA TYR A 155 6.60 -27.01 1.92
C TYR A 155 5.49 -26.33 1.08
N PRO A 156 5.38 -26.63 -0.24
CA PRO A 156 4.45 -25.93 -1.13
C PRO A 156 2.98 -26.07 -0.70
N GLU A 157 2.60 -27.20 -0.13
CA GLU A 157 1.22 -27.42 0.36
C GLU A 157 0.88 -26.53 1.55
N GLU A 158 1.82 -26.33 2.45
CA GLU A 158 1.64 -25.44 3.61
C GLU A 158 1.60 -23.96 3.19
N VAL A 159 2.40 -23.58 2.20
CA VAL A 159 2.32 -22.23 1.61
C VAL A 159 0.96 -21.99 0.97
N HIS A 160 0.44 -22.94 0.19
CA HIS A 160 -0.91 -22.86 -0.39
C HIS A 160 -1.99 -22.75 0.70
N LYS A 161 -1.87 -23.53 1.76
CA LYS A 161 -2.80 -23.50 2.89
C LYS A 161 -2.77 -22.14 3.62
N LEU A 162 -1.56 -21.61 3.90
CA LEU A 162 -1.38 -20.30 4.51
C LEU A 162 -2.00 -19.18 3.64
N TYR A 163 -1.67 -19.15 2.34
CA TYR A 163 -2.14 -18.09 1.45
C TYR A 163 -3.65 -18.15 1.22
N ASN A 164 -4.24 -19.32 1.13
CA ASN A 164 -5.69 -19.48 1.06
C ASN A 164 -6.36 -18.97 2.35
N ARG A 165 -5.80 -19.28 3.52
CA ARG A 165 -6.31 -18.80 4.81
C ARG A 165 -6.21 -17.28 4.93
N LEU A 166 -5.08 -16.69 4.52
CA LEU A 166 -4.90 -15.24 4.46
C LEU A 166 -5.88 -14.59 3.49
N THR A 167 -6.11 -15.20 2.33
CA THR A 167 -7.09 -14.69 1.34
C THR A 167 -8.50 -14.61 1.94
N ASP A 168 -8.97 -15.68 2.60
CA ASP A 168 -10.28 -15.70 3.25
C ASP A 168 -10.37 -14.63 4.34
N TYR A 169 -9.32 -14.50 5.14
CA TYR A 169 -9.21 -13.48 6.17
C TYR A 169 -9.32 -12.06 5.57
N TYR A 170 -8.51 -11.73 4.57
CA TYR A 170 -8.52 -10.40 3.96
C TYR A 170 -9.84 -10.08 3.24
N ILE A 171 -10.45 -11.04 2.56
CA ILE A 171 -11.79 -10.85 1.96
C ILE A 171 -12.82 -10.48 3.03
N ARG A 172 -12.75 -11.09 4.22
CA ARG A 172 -13.64 -10.73 5.33
C ARG A 172 -13.37 -9.32 5.84
N LEU A 173 -12.09 -8.89 5.94
CA LEU A 173 -11.73 -7.53 6.32
C LEU A 173 -12.27 -6.48 5.32
N ILE A 174 -12.14 -6.74 4.02
CA ILE A 174 -12.67 -5.86 2.96
C ILE A 174 -14.17 -5.71 3.12
N ARG A 175 -14.88 -6.82 3.31
CA ARG A 175 -16.34 -6.81 3.50
C ARG A 175 -16.75 -5.97 4.70
N ARG A 176 -16.09 -6.15 5.84
CA ARG A 176 -16.36 -5.37 7.04
C ARG A 176 -16.18 -3.88 6.83
N ALA A 177 -15.05 -3.46 6.28
CA ALA A 177 -14.82 -2.04 6.04
C ALA A 177 -15.78 -1.48 4.98
N LYS A 178 -16.20 -2.27 3.98
CA LYS A 178 -17.26 -1.86 3.05
C LYS A 178 -18.60 -1.65 3.76
N GLU A 179 -18.99 -2.58 4.63
CA GLU A 179 -20.26 -2.54 5.36
C GLU A 179 -20.29 -1.45 6.46
N GLU A 180 -19.17 -1.27 7.19
CA GLU A 180 -19.09 -0.40 8.37
C GLU A 180 -18.82 1.07 8.03
N ILE A 181 -18.00 1.35 7.02
CA ILE A 181 -17.57 2.73 6.68
C ILE A 181 -17.70 3.08 5.20
N GLY A 182 -18.29 2.19 4.37
CA GLY A 182 -18.50 2.45 2.95
C GLY A 182 -17.20 2.54 2.15
N ALA A 183 -16.19 1.74 2.47
CA ALA A 183 -14.90 1.73 1.77
C ALA A 183 -15.07 1.66 0.24
N ASP A 184 -14.35 2.53 -0.48
CA ASP A 184 -14.35 2.59 -1.94
C ASP A 184 -13.12 1.90 -2.53
N GLY A 185 -12.04 1.82 -1.77
CA GLY A 185 -10.82 1.13 -2.18
C GLY A 185 -9.98 0.66 -1.02
N PHE A 186 -9.13 -0.32 -1.31
CA PHE A 186 -8.13 -0.85 -0.40
C PHE A 186 -6.73 -0.69 -0.96
N PHE A 187 -5.83 -0.14 -0.17
CA PHE A 187 -4.42 0.02 -0.48
C PHE A 187 -3.62 -1.03 0.27
N LEU A 188 -3.21 -2.07 -0.44
CA LEU A 188 -2.47 -3.21 0.07
C LEU A 188 -0.97 -3.01 -0.13
N SER A 189 -0.14 -3.58 0.75
CA SER A 189 1.30 -3.70 0.55
C SER A 189 1.71 -5.15 0.39
N ASP A 190 2.54 -5.39 -0.62
CA ASP A 190 3.29 -6.64 -0.74
C ASP A 190 4.57 -6.38 -1.56
N ASP A 191 5.70 -6.15 -0.89
CA ASP A 191 6.95 -5.77 -1.53
C ASP A 191 7.58 -6.96 -2.26
N LEU A 192 7.43 -6.99 -3.58
CA LEU A 192 7.86 -8.08 -4.45
C LEU A 192 9.18 -7.79 -5.21
N GLY A 193 9.71 -6.57 -5.11
CA GLY A 193 10.86 -6.15 -5.89
C GLY A 193 12.07 -5.72 -5.04
N SER A 194 13.26 -6.04 -5.55
CA SER A 194 14.52 -5.42 -5.14
C SER A 194 14.86 -4.24 -6.07
N GLN A 195 15.99 -3.59 -5.85
CA GLN A 195 16.44 -2.49 -6.73
C GLN A 195 16.69 -2.95 -8.19
N LYS A 196 16.94 -4.22 -8.45
CA LYS A 196 17.35 -4.72 -9.76
C LYS A 196 16.38 -5.72 -10.39
N ALA A 197 15.68 -6.50 -9.57
CA ALA A 197 14.84 -7.60 -10.02
C ALA A 197 13.75 -7.91 -8.98
N PRO A 198 12.71 -8.68 -9.33
CA PRO A 198 11.81 -9.24 -8.34
C PRO A 198 12.53 -10.08 -7.29
N LEU A 199 11.96 -10.15 -6.09
CA LEU A 199 12.44 -11.00 -4.98
C LEU A 199 12.04 -12.46 -5.19
N VAL A 200 10.94 -12.71 -5.88
CA VAL A 200 10.45 -14.03 -6.20
C VAL A 200 10.52 -14.29 -7.70
N SER A 201 10.67 -15.56 -8.09
CA SER A 201 10.67 -15.95 -9.50
C SER A 201 9.26 -15.87 -10.10
N PRO A 202 9.12 -15.79 -11.46
CA PRO A 202 7.83 -15.91 -12.12
C PRO A 202 7.07 -17.19 -11.71
N TYR A 203 7.76 -18.31 -11.56
CA TYR A 203 7.18 -19.56 -11.09
C TYR A 203 6.51 -19.42 -9.71
N ILE A 204 7.21 -18.83 -8.74
CA ILE A 204 6.65 -18.58 -7.39
C ILE A 204 5.45 -17.64 -7.47
N PHE A 205 5.58 -16.56 -8.24
CA PHE A 205 4.51 -15.60 -8.41
C PHE A 205 3.24 -16.24 -9.00
N GLU A 206 3.38 -16.95 -10.13
CA GLU A 206 2.26 -17.58 -10.83
C GLU A 206 1.63 -18.71 -10.02
N THR A 207 2.45 -19.48 -9.29
CA THR A 207 1.98 -20.67 -8.57
C THR A 207 1.29 -20.31 -7.26
N PHE A 208 1.86 -19.37 -6.49
CA PHE A 208 1.43 -19.14 -5.11
C PHE A 208 0.70 -17.81 -4.92
N LEU A 209 1.19 -16.73 -5.55
CA LEU A 209 0.70 -15.37 -5.29
C LEU A 209 -0.46 -14.99 -6.21
N LYS A 210 -0.29 -15.14 -7.52
CA LYS A 210 -1.28 -14.73 -8.53
C LYS A 210 -2.68 -15.28 -8.27
N PRO A 211 -2.89 -16.58 -7.95
CA PRO A 211 -4.23 -17.11 -7.67
C PRO A 211 -4.89 -16.47 -6.45
N CYS A 212 -4.11 -16.16 -5.41
CA CYS A 212 -4.60 -15.55 -4.17
C CYS A 212 -4.95 -14.08 -4.39
N TYR A 213 -4.11 -13.33 -5.09
CA TYR A 213 -4.43 -11.96 -5.51
C TYR A 213 -5.69 -11.93 -6.37
N LYS A 214 -5.78 -12.82 -7.37
CA LYS A 214 -6.96 -12.86 -8.25
C LYS A 214 -8.25 -13.07 -7.45
N ARG A 215 -8.26 -14.01 -6.53
CA ARG A 215 -9.39 -14.29 -5.66
C ARG A 215 -9.78 -13.10 -4.79
N LEU A 216 -8.78 -12.42 -4.24
CA LEU A 216 -8.98 -11.24 -3.38
C LEU A 216 -9.55 -10.06 -4.18
N VAL A 217 -8.96 -9.78 -5.36
CA VAL A 217 -9.40 -8.69 -6.24
C VAL A 217 -10.80 -8.94 -6.77
N ASP A 218 -11.11 -10.15 -7.23
CA ASP A 218 -12.45 -10.50 -7.72
C ASP A 218 -13.51 -10.31 -6.63
N ALA A 219 -13.25 -10.79 -5.41
CA ALA A 219 -14.16 -10.62 -4.29
C ALA A 219 -14.36 -9.13 -3.90
N ALA A 220 -13.32 -8.31 -4.00
CA ALA A 220 -13.43 -6.86 -3.78
C ALA A 220 -14.25 -6.17 -4.88
N HIS A 221 -14.02 -6.51 -6.14
CA HIS A 221 -14.79 -5.98 -7.27
C HIS A 221 -16.27 -6.35 -7.20
N GLU A 222 -16.61 -7.56 -6.76
CA GLU A 222 -18.01 -7.97 -6.50
C GLU A 222 -18.71 -7.09 -5.44
N MET A 223 -17.93 -6.52 -4.52
CA MET A 223 -18.41 -5.56 -3.51
C MET A 223 -18.36 -4.09 -3.99
N GLY A 224 -17.92 -3.83 -5.23
CA GLY A 224 -17.71 -2.48 -5.77
C GLY A 224 -16.60 -1.72 -5.05
N VAL A 225 -15.46 -2.39 -4.81
CA VAL A 225 -14.29 -1.87 -4.10
C VAL A 225 -13.06 -2.01 -5.00
N HIS A 226 -12.30 -0.92 -5.21
CA HIS A 226 -11.03 -0.96 -5.93
C HIS A 226 -9.92 -1.55 -5.08
N ILE A 227 -8.97 -2.23 -5.71
CA ILE A 227 -7.76 -2.73 -5.06
C ILE A 227 -6.52 -2.04 -5.61
N TRP A 228 -5.77 -1.39 -4.72
CA TRP A 228 -4.54 -0.68 -4.98
C TRP A 228 -3.36 -1.48 -4.41
N LEU A 229 -2.32 -1.66 -5.21
CA LEU A 229 -1.13 -2.39 -4.79
C LEU A 229 0.04 -1.44 -4.58
N HIS A 230 0.58 -1.41 -3.35
CA HIS A 230 1.94 -0.94 -3.08
C HIS A 230 2.91 -2.10 -3.21
N THR A 231 3.93 -1.93 -4.04
CA THR A 231 5.02 -2.88 -4.16
C THR A 231 6.30 -2.14 -4.56
N CYS A 232 7.28 -2.12 -3.67
CA CYS A 232 8.56 -1.49 -3.92
C CYS A 232 9.44 -2.28 -4.90
N GLY A 233 10.44 -1.59 -5.45
CA GLY A 233 11.48 -2.21 -6.27
C GLY A 233 11.10 -2.43 -7.73
N ASN A 234 11.89 -3.26 -8.40
CA ASN A 234 11.67 -3.61 -9.80
C ASN A 234 10.70 -4.79 -9.91
N VAL A 235 9.46 -4.47 -10.26
CA VAL A 235 8.37 -5.44 -10.49
C VAL A 235 7.94 -5.46 -11.96
N LEU A 236 8.74 -4.89 -12.86
CA LEU A 236 8.42 -4.83 -14.28
C LEU A 236 8.00 -6.19 -14.89
N PRO A 237 8.61 -7.33 -14.53
CA PRO A 237 8.17 -8.63 -15.03
C PRO A 237 6.75 -9.02 -14.67
N PHE A 238 6.18 -8.46 -13.59
CA PHE A 238 4.84 -8.80 -13.10
C PHE A 238 3.75 -7.79 -13.49
N MET A 239 4.09 -6.71 -14.21
CA MET A 239 3.13 -5.67 -14.56
C MET A 239 1.96 -6.17 -15.41
N GLU A 240 2.18 -7.10 -16.34
CA GLU A 240 1.10 -7.73 -17.11
C GLU A 240 0.20 -8.56 -16.20
N ASP A 241 0.80 -9.31 -15.27
CA ASP A 241 0.06 -10.12 -14.30
C ASP A 241 -0.80 -9.26 -13.36
N PHE A 242 -0.27 -8.12 -12.89
CA PHE A 242 -1.06 -7.21 -12.05
C PHE A 242 -2.30 -6.68 -12.78
N ILE A 243 -2.17 -6.37 -14.05
CA ILE A 243 -3.29 -5.94 -14.90
C ILE A 243 -4.27 -7.11 -15.12
N GLU A 244 -3.79 -8.32 -15.40
CA GLU A 244 -4.60 -9.52 -15.61
C GLU A 244 -5.34 -9.95 -14.34
N ILE A 245 -4.71 -9.81 -13.18
CA ILE A 245 -5.33 -10.01 -11.86
C ILE A 245 -6.48 -9.02 -11.66
N GLY A 246 -6.35 -7.80 -12.18
CA GLY A 246 -7.34 -6.73 -12.09
C GLY A 246 -7.05 -5.69 -11.02
N PHE A 247 -5.78 -5.51 -10.61
CA PHE A 247 -5.45 -4.37 -9.75
C PHE A 247 -5.83 -3.05 -10.43
N ASP A 248 -6.51 -2.18 -9.70
CA ASP A 248 -6.99 -0.90 -10.23
C ASP A 248 -5.91 0.18 -10.23
N VAL A 249 -5.04 0.15 -9.21
CA VAL A 249 -3.98 1.14 -9.01
C VAL A 249 -2.68 0.46 -8.61
N ILE A 250 -1.57 0.89 -9.21
CA ILE A 250 -0.21 0.45 -8.86
C ILE A 250 0.63 1.60 -8.30
N HIS A 251 1.38 1.37 -7.24
CA HIS A 251 2.25 2.31 -6.55
C HIS A 251 3.59 1.64 -6.18
N PRO A 252 4.72 2.34 -6.14
CA PRO A 252 4.94 3.74 -6.54
C PRO A 252 5.48 3.91 -7.96
N ILE A 253 5.77 2.86 -8.73
CA ILE A 253 6.70 2.82 -9.87
C ILE A 253 8.01 3.45 -9.44
N GLN A 254 8.69 2.78 -8.54
CA GLN A 254 9.85 3.31 -7.81
C GLN A 254 10.91 3.84 -8.78
N LYS A 255 11.27 5.10 -8.62
CA LYS A 255 12.28 5.76 -9.46
C LYS A 255 13.62 4.99 -9.43
N ARG A 256 14.25 4.85 -10.58
CA ARG A 256 15.54 4.15 -10.80
C ARG A 256 15.49 2.63 -10.69
N THR A 257 14.37 2.01 -10.44
CA THR A 257 14.22 0.54 -10.51
C THR A 257 13.64 0.11 -11.85
N MET A 258 12.76 0.94 -12.42
CA MET A 258 12.10 0.73 -13.71
C MET A 258 12.16 2.02 -14.54
N ASP A 259 12.10 1.89 -15.88
CA ASP A 259 11.98 3.04 -16.77
C ASP A 259 10.53 3.57 -16.72
N ALA A 260 10.38 4.74 -16.11
CA ALA A 260 9.08 5.38 -15.91
C ALA A 260 8.32 5.67 -17.23
N ALA A 261 9.06 6.13 -18.27
CA ALA A 261 8.45 6.43 -19.57
C ALA A 261 7.99 5.15 -20.27
N GLN A 262 8.76 4.06 -20.17
CA GLN A 262 8.37 2.75 -20.67
C GLN A 262 7.13 2.22 -19.94
N VAL A 263 7.07 2.33 -18.62
CA VAL A 263 5.91 1.91 -17.82
C VAL A 263 4.68 2.73 -18.20
N ALA A 264 4.80 4.05 -18.27
CA ALA A 264 3.70 4.94 -18.64
C ALA A 264 3.17 4.63 -20.05
N ALA A 265 4.06 4.42 -21.02
CA ALA A 265 3.69 4.14 -22.41
C ALA A 265 3.03 2.76 -22.60
N LYS A 266 3.51 1.74 -21.85
CA LYS A 266 3.05 0.37 -22.06
C LYS A 266 1.82 0.01 -21.21
N TYR A 267 1.70 0.58 -20.02
CA TYR A 267 0.72 0.14 -19.04
C TYR A 267 -0.26 1.24 -18.59
N GLY A 268 0.07 2.52 -18.80
CA GLY A 268 -0.70 3.63 -18.26
C GLY A 268 -2.14 3.75 -18.78
N ASP A 269 -2.50 3.11 -19.91
CA ASP A 269 -3.87 3.04 -20.43
C ASP A 269 -4.67 1.86 -19.86
N ARG A 270 -4.04 1.00 -19.06
CA ARG A 270 -4.63 -0.27 -18.58
C ARG A 270 -4.73 -0.36 -17.06
N ILE A 271 -3.89 0.39 -16.34
CA ILE A 271 -3.89 0.45 -14.88
C ILE A 271 -3.63 1.89 -14.44
N CYS A 272 -4.27 2.34 -13.37
CA CYS A 272 -4.01 3.66 -12.82
C CYS A 272 -2.66 3.68 -12.09
N ILE A 273 -1.80 4.64 -12.44
CA ILE A 273 -0.49 4.82 -11.82
C ILE A 273 -0.58 5.87 -10.71
N LEU A 274 -0.41 5.44 -9.48
CA LEU A 274 -0.18 6.32 -8.33
C LEU A 274 1.32 6.55 -8.22
N ALA A 275 1.83 7.57 -8.94
CA ALA A 275 3.26 7.80 -9.04
C ALA A 275 3.86 8.33 -7.74
N GLY A 276 4.88 7.65 -7.27
CA GLY A 276 5.61 8.00 -6.05
C GLY A 276 6.69 9.06 -6.31
N PHE A 277 6.63 10.19 -5.58
CA PHE A 277 7.70 11.17 -5.55
C PHE A 277 9.01 10.56 -5.01
N ASP A 278 10.17 11.02 -5.51
CA ASP A 278 11.50 10.51 -5.10
C ASP A 278 11.82 10.84 -3.63
N VAL A 279 11.60 9.85 -2.77
CA VAL A 279 11.87 9.93 -1.32
C VAL A 279 13.30 9.58 -0.93
N GLN A 280 14.10 9.09 -1.88
CA GLN A 280 15.47 8.66 -1.62
C GLN A 280 16.52 9.74 -1.86
N ARG A 281 16.23 10.69 -2.75
CA ARG A 281 17.22 11.72 -3.15
C ARG A 281 16.63 13.11 -3.23
N VAL A 282 15.51 13.29 -3.94
CA VAL A 282 15.01 14.63 -4.23
C VAL A 282 14.45 15.29 -2.99
N ILE A 283 13.52 14.66 -2.26
CA ILE A 283 12.92 15.30 -1.08
C ILE A 283 13.91 15.47 0.07
N PRO A 284 14.83 14.50 0.40
CA PRO A 284 15.76 14.70 1.50
C PRO A 284 16.95 15.62 1.16
N TYR A 285 17.45 15.59 -0.07
CA TYR A 285 18.72 16.24 -0.41
C TYR A 285 18.63 17.33 -1.48
N GLY A 286 17.52 17.39 -2.23
CA GLY A 286 17.30 18.38 -3.28
C GLY A 286 16.95 19.77 -2.74
N THR A 287 16.99 20.78 -3.59
CA THR A 287 16.47 22.12 -3.35
C THR A 287 14.96 22.16 -3.59
N GLU A 288 14.28 23.25 -3.21
CA GLU A 288 12.87 23.46 -3.55
C GLU A 288 12.63 23.47 -5.06
N GLU A 289 13.59 23.96 -5.87
CA GLU A 289 13.50 23.92 -7.32
C GLU A 289 13.67 22.49 -7.88
N ASP A 290 14.53 21.68 -7.27
CA ASP A 290 14.64 20.26 -7.62
C ASP A 290 13.32 19.51 -7.35
N VAL A 291 12.64 19.86 -6.25
CA VAL A 291 11.32 19.31 -5.92
C VAL A 291 10.27 19.72 -6.96
N ARG A 292 10.24 21.01 -7.34
CA ARG A 292 9.33 21.50 -8.38
C ARG A 292 9.58 20.82 -9.73
N ASN A 293 10.84 20.66 -10.10
CA ASN A 293 11.22 19.97 -11.34
C ASN A 293 10.83 18.50 -11.33
N GLU A 294 10.93 17.81 -10.19
CA GLU A 294 10.48 16.42 -10.04
C GLU A 294 8.97 16.30 -10.19
N VAL A 295 8.18 17.21 -9.61
CA VAL A 295 6.72 17.26 -9.79
C VAL A 295 6.37 17.41 -11.28
N ARG A 296 6.99 18.36 -11.97
CA ARG A 296 6.77 18.57 -13.42
C ARG A 296 7.11 17.31 -14.20
N TRP A 297 8.27 16.71 -13.91
CA TRP A 297 8.70 15.48 -14.58
C TRP A 297 7.73 14.31 -14.38
N LEU A 298 7.20 14.09 -13.16
CA LEU A 298 6.21 13.08 -12.90
C LEU A 298 4.93 13.33 -13.70
N ILE A 299 4.45 14.58 -13.72
CA ILE A 299 3.25 14.97 -14.43
C ILE A 299 3.43 14.79 -15.95
N ASP A 300 4.55 15.25 -16.51
CA ASP A 300 4.83 15.13 -17.95
C ASP A 300 5.02 13.66 -18.38
N THR A 301 5.53 12.81 -17.47
CA THR A 301 5.74 11.39 -17.75
C THR A 301 4.43 10.59 -17.73
N TYR A 302 3.54 10.86 -16.78
CA TYR A 302 2.39 9.97 -16.52
C TYR A 302 1.03 10.56 -16.89
N ARG A 303 0.91 11.89 -17.08
CA ARG A 303 -0.37 12.51 -17.43
C ARG A 303 -0.94 11.97 -18.74
N ARG A 304 -2.23 11.64 -18.71
CA ARG A 304 -2.98 11.09 -19.84
C ARG A 304 -4.36 11.76 -19.97
N PRO A 305 -4.93 11.84 -21.18
CA PRO A 305 -6.27 12.42 -21.39
C PRO A 305 -7.40 11.63 -20.73
N ASP A 306 -7.21 10.31 -20.55
CA ASP A 306 -8.18 9.41 -19.94
C ASP A 306 -8.11 9.36 -18.40
N GLY A 307 -7.19 10.08 -17.77
CA GLY A 307 -6.92 9.99 -16.33
C GLY A 307 -5.86 8.94 -16.02
N ARG A 308 -6.18 7.94 -15.16
CA ARG A 308 -5.30 6.82 -14.75
C ARG A 308 -3.95 7.25 -14.19
N PHE A 309 -3.93 8.45 -13.60
CA PHE A 309 -2.72 9.00 -12.98
C PHE A 309 -3.05 9.84 -11.74
N MET A 310 -2.34 9.57 -10.67
CA MET A 310 -2.40 10.30 -9.40
C MET A 310 -0.98 10.46 -8.84
N LEU A 311 -0.78 11.41 -7.92
CA LEU A 311 0.50 11.70 -7.28
C LEU A 311 0.49 11.36 -5.80
N THR A 312 1.59 10.80 -5.32
CA THR A 312 1.84 10.55 -3.89
C THR A 312 3.35 10.56 -3.58
N MET A 313 3.74 10.31 -2.34
CA MET A 313 5.13 10.03 -1.98
C MET A 313 5.48 8.59 -2.33
N GLY A 314 6.74 8.31 -2.63
CA GLY A 314 7.20 6.94 -2.92
C GLY A 314 7.23 6.03 -1.69
N ASN A 315 7.31 6.60 -0.49
CA ASN A 315 7.29 5.90 0.80
C ASN A 315 7.08 6.90 1.96
N GLY A 316 7.10 6.42 3.21
CA GLY A 316 6.87 7.22 4.41
C GLY A 316 7.92 8.31 4.66
N ALA A 317 7.48 9.40 5.30
CA ALA A 317 8.32 10.54 5.64
C ALA A 317 9.35 10.19 6.71
N THR A 318 10.55 10.76 6.56
CA THR A 318 11.67 10.67 7.49
C THR A 318 12.08 12.05 8.01
N GLU A 319 12.86 12.10 9.07
CA GLU A 319 13.25 13.35 9.77
C GLU A 319 14.16 14.28 8.94
N ASP A 320 14.80 13.75 7.90
CA ASP A 320 15.68 14.49 6.99
C ASP A 320 14.92 15.27 5.90
N TRP A 321 13.59 15.19 5.84
CA TRP A 321 12.80 15.97 4.89
C TRP A 321 12.58 17.40 5.40
N ARG A 322 12.79 18.38 4.52
CA ARG A 322 12.58 19.79 4.86
C ARG A 322 11.14 20.23 4.58
N VAL A 323 10.54 20.91 5.54
CA VAL A 323 9.16 21.42 5.42
C VAL A 323 9.01 22.36 4.22
N SER A 324 10.02 23.20 3.90
CA SER A 324 9.99 24.05 2.72
C SER A 324 9.94 23.26 1.40
N CYS A 325 10.59 22.10 1.34
CA CYS A 325 10.48 21.19 0.21
C CYS A 325 9.08 20.56 0.09
N LEU A 326 8.45 20.24 1.22
CA LEU A 326 7.06 19.78 1.23
C LEU A 326 6.09 20.89 0.80
N ASP A 327 6.33 22.13 1.17
CA ASP A 327 5.54 23.26 0.67
C ASP A 327 5.69 23.42 -0.85
N ALA A 328 6.92 23.39 -1.37
CA ALA A 328 7.19 23.45 -2.80
C ALA A 328 6.51 22.31 -3.59
N LEU A 329 6.48 21.10 -3.02
CA LEU A 329 5.81 19.93 -3.57
C LEU A 329 4.30 20.17 -3.77
N TYR A 330 3.61 20.62 -2.71
CA TYR A 330 2.18 20.89 -2.79
C TYR A 330 1.86 22.07 -3.71
N GLU A 331 2.61 23.16 -3.62
CA GLU A 331 2.43 24.36 -4.46
C GLU A 331 2.56 24.02 -5.95
N GLU A 332 3.64 23.33 -6.32
CA GLU A 332 3.89 22.98 -7.73
C GLU A 332 2.83 22.01 -8.27
N THR A 333 2.44 21.03 -7.48
CA THR A 333 1.36 20.10 -7.87
C THR A 333 0.05 20.84 -8.14
N LEU A 334 -0.28 21.86 -7.34
CA LEU A 334 -1.51 22.63 -7.54
C LEU A 334 -1.43 23.62 -8.70
N ILE A 335 -0.24 24.06 -9.08
CA ILE A 335 -0.02 24.98 -10.20
C ILE A 335 0.07 24.20 -11.52
N TYR A 336 0.99 23.22 -11.59
CA TYR A 336 1.30 22.48 -12.80
C TYR A 336 0.34 21.31 -13.07
N GLY A 337 -0.30 20.80 -12.00
CA GLY A 337 -1.24 19.68 -12.07
C GLY A 337 -2.66 20.03 -12.51
N LYS A 338 -2.95 21.26 -12.93
CA LYS A 338 -4.26 21.64 -13.51
C LYS A 338 -4.50 20.92 -14.83
N CYS A 339 -5.72 20.41 -15.04
CA CYS A 339 -6.14 19.69 -16.26
C CYS A 339 -7.07 20.54 -17.10
#